data_094900c75d7d567b9f15911a7c8f0c18
#
_entry.id   094900c75d7d567b9f15911a7c8f0c18
#
_cell.length_a   1.000
_cell.length_b   1.000
_cell.length_c   1.000
_cell.angle_alpha   90.00
_cell.angle_beta   90.00
_cell.angle_gamma   90.00
#
_symmetry.space_group_name_H-M   'P 1'
#
loop_
_entity.id
_entity.type
_entity.pdbx_description
1 polymer ?
#
loop_
_entity_poly.entity_id
_entity_poly.type
_entity_poly.pdbx_seq_one_letter_code
_entity_poly.pdbx_strand_id
1 'polypeptide(L)'
;CLMGQLGATAGSIRFLGRDITHMSSDNRARAGIGFVPQGREVFPKLTVEENLKVGRLVGGAQGRKLDDDIYRFFPRLRERMKQLAGTMSGGEQQQLAIGRALIGNPALLLLDGPAEGIQPSIVQLICETLKKIRDELGTTIVFVEQNLDTILSLSERAYVIEKGRVLRHLDRGEVSSPDKVRKSLLI
;
A
#
# COMPACT_ATOMS: atom_id res chain seq x y z
N CYS A 1 8.61 -6.87 -9.72
CA CYS A 1 10.02 -6.47 -9.62
C CYS A 1 10.32 -5.65 -8.35
N LEU A 2 9.56 -4.56 -8.03
CA LEU A 2 9.87 -3.67 -6.88
C LEU A 2 9.95 -4.41 -5.54
N MET A 3 9.07 -5.39 -5.31
CA MET A 3 9.11 -6.24 -4.10
C MET A 3 10.09 -7.42 -4.21
N GLY A 4 10.70 -7.65 -5.37
CA GLY A 4 11.66 -8.73 -5.58
C GLY A 4 11.07 -10.12 -5.81
N GLN A 5 9.75 -10.25 -5.95
CA GLN A 5 9.09 -11.51 -6.30
C GLN A 5 9.43 -11.95 -7.74
N LEU A 6 9.68 -10.99 -8.62
CA LEU A 6 10.21 -11.21 -9.96
C LEU A 6 11.53 -10.47 -10.07
N GLY A 7 12.55 -11.13 -10.59
CA GLY A 7 13.84 -10.52 -10.87
C GLY A 7 13.75 -9.47 -11.98
N ALA A 8 14.60 -8.45 -11.92
CA ALA A 8 14.81 -7.53 -13.03
C ALA A 8 15.73 -8.20 -14.07
N THR A 9 15.30 -8.19 -15.33
CA THR A 9 16.10 -8.75 -16.44
C THR A 9 17.15 -7.77 -16.93
N ALA A 10 16.96 -6.47 -16.71
CA ALA A 10 17.88 -5.39 -17.04
C ALA A 10 17.60 -4.15 -16.16
N GLY A 11 18.53 -3.22 -16.15
CA GLY A 11 18.42 -1.99 -15.36
C GLY A 11 18.75 -2.20 -13.90
N SER A 12 18.46 -1.18 -13.07
CA SER A 12 18.72 -1.22 -11.63
C SER A 12 17.56 -0.64 -10.83
N ILE A 13 17.38 -1.12 -9.60
CA ILE A 13 16.39 -0.62 -8.64
C ILE A 13 17.16 -0.06 -7.44
N ARG A 14 16.96 1.22 -7.15
CA ARG A 14 17.57 1.87 -5.98
C ARG A 14 16.50 2.33 -4.99
N PHE A 15 16.76 2.08 -3.72
CA PHE A 15 15.89 2.47 -2.62
C PHE A 15 16.73 3.11 -1.51
N LEU A 16 16.37 4.32 -1.09
CA LEU A 16 17.13 5.12 -0.12
C LEU A 16 18.64 5.17 -0.42
N GLY A 17 18.99 5.39 -1.71
CA GLY A 17 20.37 5.45 -2.19
C GLY A 17 21.08 4.10 -2.36
N ARG A 18 20.52 3.00 -1.86
CA ARG A 18 21.08 1.65 -1.94
C ARG A 18 20.55 0.91 -3.16
N ASP A 19 21.42 0.20 -3.86
CA ASP A 19 21.02 -0.72 -4.92
C ASP A 19 20.38 -1.97 -4.29
N ILE A 20 19.14 -2.27 -4.68
CA ILE A 20 18.37 -3.40 -4.21
C ILE A 20 18.00 -4.37 -5.35
N THR A 21 18.58 -4.22 -6.53
CA THR A 21 18.22 -4.94 -7.76
C THR A 21 18.16 -6.45 -7.55
N HIS A 22 19.14 -7.02 -6.89
CA HIS A 22 19.26 -8.46 -6.62
C HIS A 22 18.90 -8.86 -5.18
N MET A 23 18.34 -7.92 -4.41
CA MET A 23 17.95 -8.17 -3.03
C MET A 23 16.65 -9.01 -3.00
N SER A 24 16.60 -10.02 -2.14
CA SER A 24 15.41 -10.85 -1.90
C SER A 24 14.24 -10.05 -1.30
N SER A 25 13.02 -10.56 -1.46
CA SER A 25 11.80 -9.87 -0.97
C SER A 25 11.82 -9.63 0.54
N ASP A 26 12.29 -10.60 1.32
CA ASP A 26 12.40 -10.48 2.77
C ASP A 26 13.40 -9.40 3.19
N ASN A 27 14.54 -9.30 2.49
CA ASN A 27 15.53 -8.25 2.74
C ASN A 27 15.02 -6.87 2.32
N ARG A 28 14.23 -6.76 1.24
CA ARG A 28 13.57 -5.50 0.86
C ARG A 28 12.53 -5.07 1.90
N ALA A 29 11.75 -6.02 2.42
CA ALA A 29 10.82 -5.75 3.50
C ALA A 29 11.56 -5.21 4.75
N ARG A 30 12.65 -5.86 5.16
CA ARG A 30 13.51 -5.40 6.27
C ARG A 30 14.21 -4.08 5.99
N ALA A 31 14.45 -3.76 4.74
CA ALA A 31 15.00 -2.46 4.33
C ALA A 31 13.99 -1.31 4.42
N GLY A 32 12.71 -1.60 4.69
CA GLY A 32 11.66 -0.60 4.88
C GLY A 32 10.68 -0.48 3.71
N ILE A 33 10.46 -1.55 2.93
CA ILE A 33 9.43 -1.61 1.91
C ILE A 33 8.25 -2.43 2.43
N GLY A 34 7.12 -1.79 2.71
CA GLY A 34 5.84 -2.46 3.00
C GLY A 34 5.13 -2.84 1.70
N PHE A 35 4.40 -3.96 1.71
CA PHE A 35 3.66 -4.42 0.54
C PHE A 35 2.29 -4.98 0.93
N VAL A 36 1.27 -4.54 0.21
CA VAL A 36 -0.08 -5.08 0.26
C VAL A 36 -0.41 -5.60 -1.14
N PRO A 37 -0.47 -6.93 -1.34
CA PRO A 37 -0.78 -7.53 -2.63
C PRO A 37 -2.27 -7.41 -2.98
N GLN A 38 -2.59 -7.62 -4.24
CA GLN A 38 -3.95 -7.86 -4.70
C GLN A 38 -4.58 -9.00 -3.88
N GLY A 39 -5.85 -8.86 -3.49
CA GLY A 39 -6.51 -9.84 -2.64
C GLY A 39 -6.20 -9.74 -1.14
N ARG A 40 -5.44 -8.70 -0.70
CA ARG A 40 -5.19 -8.34 0.72
C ARG A 40 -4.29 -9.30 1.49
N GLU A 41 -4.40 -10.62 1.23
CA GLU A 41 -3.63 -11.70 1.86
C GLU A 41 -3.54 -11.59 3.40
N VAL A 42 -4.67 -11.29 4.07
CA VAL A 42 -4.75 -11.39 5.53
C VAL A 42 -4.68 -12.86 5.95
N PHE A 43 -4.19 -13.13 7.15
CA PHE A 43 -4.24 -14.47 7.72
C PHE A 43 -5.64 -14.74 8.29
N PRO A 44 -6.52 -15.47 7.59
CA PRO A 44 -7.95 -15.52 7.91
C PRO A 44 -8.26 -16.24 9.24
N LYS A 45 -7.39 -17.13 9.66
CA LYS A 45 -7.51 -17.91 10.92
C LYS A 45 -6.86 -17.21 12.12
N LEU A 46 -6.19 -16.08 11.90
CA LEU A 46 -5.65 -15.23 12.95
C LEU A 46 -6.60 -14.08 13.23
N THR A 47 -6.60 -13.60 14.46
CA THR A 47 -7.31 -12.39 14.85
C THR A 47 -6.67 -11.14 14.24
N VAL A 48 -7.35 -10.01 14.30
CA VAL A 48 -6.82 -8.71 13.88
C VAL A 48 -5.50 -8.40 14.61
N GLU A 49 -5.48 -8.57 15.94
CA GLU A 49 -4.28 -8.33 16.76
C GLU A 49 -3.11 -9.24 16.34
N GLU A 50 -3.37 -10.53 16.09
CA GLU A 50 -2.34 -11.47 15.66
C GLU A 50 -1.82 -11.15 14.26
N ASN A 51 -2.69 -10.75 13.32
CA ASN A 51 -2.27 -10.27 12.01
C ASN A 51 -1.31 -9.07 12.13
N LEU A 52 -1.62 -8.10 12.99
CA LEU A 52 -0.75 -6.94 13.23
C LEU A 52 0.58 -7.37 13.87
N LYS A 53 0.56 -8.32 14.83
CA LYS A 53 1.80 -8.86 15.45
C LYS A 53 2.72 -9.50 14.41
N VAL A 54 2.19 -10.19 13.39
CA VAL A 54 3.03 -10.71 12.29
C VAL A 54 3.75 -9.60 11.55
N GLY A 55 3.07 -8.47 11.27
CA GLY A 55 3.71 -7.33 10.62
C GLY A 55 4.90 -6.75 11.39
N ARG A 56 4.86 -6.79 12.74
CA ARG A 56 5.97 -6.32 13.59
C ARG A 56 7.27 -7.10 13.39
N LEU A 57 7.19 -8.39 13.04
CA LEU A 57 8.38 -9.23 12.84
C LEU A 57 9.28 -8.70 11.72
N VAL A 58 8.73 -7.91 10.80
CA VAL A 58 9.47 -7.31 9.68
C VAL A 58 10.24 -6.06 10.12
N GLY A 59 9.69 -5.26 11.05
CA GLY A 59 10.22 -3.94 11.43
C GLY A 59 11.45 -3.94 12.35
N GLY A 60 11.90 -5.10 12.85
CA GLY A 60 13.05 -5.20 13.74
C GLY A 60 12.89 -4.48 15.09
N ALA A 61 13.97 -4.40 15.88
CA ALA A 61 13.98 -3.81 17.23
C ALA A 61 13.75 -2.28 17.28
N GLN A 62 13.81 -1.59 16.14
CA GLN A 62 13.56 -0.15 16.02
C GLN A 62 12.10 0.19 15.70
N GLY A 63 11.18 -0.80 15.73
CA GLY A 63 9.75 -0.56 15.53
C GLY A 63 9.27 0.47 16.55
N ARG A 64 8.94 1.69 16.09
CA ARG A 64 8.17 2.65 16.87
C ARG A 64 6.97 1.92 17.43
N LYS A 65 6.45 2.36 18.58
CA LYS A 65 5.14 1.95 19.11
C LYS A 65 4.03 2.44 18.15
N LEU A 66 4.00 1.88 16.94
CA LEU A 66 3.00 2.22 15.91
C LEU A 66 1.64 1.58 16.18
N ASP A 67 1.50 0.78 17.25
CA ASP A 67 0.24 0.13 17.55
C ASP A 67 -0.88 1.14 17.77
N ASP A 68 -0.63 2.16 18.58
CA ASP A 68 -1.62 3.20 18.83
C ASP A 68 -1.88 4.03 17.57
N ASP A 69 -0.86 4.28 16.74
CA ASP A 69 -1.01 4.96 15.46
C ASP A 69 -1.84 4.15 14.47
N ILE A 70 -1.61 2.82 14.37
CA ILE A 70 -2.43 1.96 13.50
C ILE A 70 -3.90 2.02 13.92
N TYR A 71 -4.19 1.95 15.21
CA TYR A 71 -5.56 2.05 15.70
C TYR A 71 -6.15 3.46 15.57
N ARG A 72 -5.32 4.51 15.56
CA ARG A 72 -5.74 5.88 15.27
C ARG A 72 -6.10 6.05 13.79
N PHE A 73 -5.32 5.48 12.88
CA PHE A 73 -5.61 5.48 11.45
C PHE A 73 -6.79 4.59 11.08
N PHE A 74 -6.93 3.45 11.74
CA PHE A 74 -7.95 2.44 11.49
C PHE A 74 -8.70 2.05 12.79
N PRO A 75 -9.60 2.92 13.31
CA PRO A 75 -10.28 2.68 14.61
C PRO A 75 -11.06 1.36 14.65
N ARG A 76 -11.64 0.95 13.50
CA ARG A 76 -12.37 -0.31 13.39
C ARG A 76 -11.51 -1.54 13.74
N LEU A 77 -10.21 -1.49 13.49
CA LEU A 77 -9.31 -2.58 13.87
C LEU A 77 -9.19 -2.73 15.39
N ARG A 78 -9.25 -1.61 16.14
CA ARG A 78 -9.26 -1.63 17.60
C ARG A 78 -10.53 -2.25 18.16
N GLU A 79 -11.68 -1.88 17.61
CA GLU A 79 -12.98 -2.41 18.02
C GLU A 79 -13.07 -3.94 17.81
N ARG A 80 -12.35 -4.45 16.80
CA ARG A 80 -12.41 -5.83 16.33
C ARG A 80 -11.13 -6.63 16.58
N MET A 81 -10.26 -6.17 17.47
CA MET A 81 -8.91 -6.74 17.64
C MET A 81 -8.90 -8.25 17.95
N LYS A 82 -9.97 -8.77 18.56
CA LYS A 82 -10.13 -10.21 18.87
C LYS A 82 -10.91 -10.99 17.81
N GLN A 83 -11.41 -10.32 16.77
CA GLN A 83 -12.17 -10.96 15.69
C GLN A 83 -11.21 -11.66 14.72
N LEU A 84 -11.61 -12.84 14.20
CA LEU A 84 -10.87 -13.52 13.14
C LEU A 84 -10.93 -12.71 11.83
N ALA A 85 -9.77 -12.48 11.21
CA ALA A 85 -9.67 -11.67 10.01
C ALA A 85 -10.51 -12.22 8.83
N GLY A 86 -10.67 -13.53 8.73
CA GLY A 86 -11.48 -14.17 7.69
C GLY A 86 -12.97 -13.86 7.79
N THR A 87 -13.47 -13.36 8.94
CA THR A 87 -14.89 -12.99 9.14
C THR A 87 -15.17 -11.52 8.94
N MET A 88 -14.15 -10.72 8.62
CA MET A 88 -14.27 -9.28 8.38
C MET A 88 -14.76 -9.01 6.95
N SER A 89 -15.40 -7.85 6.76
CA SER A 89 -15.72 -7.35 5.42
C SER A 89 -14.47 -7.09 4.59
N GLY A 90 -14.60 -7.07 3.25
CA GLY A 90 -13.47 -6.82 2.37
C GLY A 90 -12.75 -5.49 2.64
N GLY A 91 -13.51 -4.43 2.96
CA GLY A 91 -12.92 -3.13 3.31
C GLY A 91 -12.17 -3.14 4.66
N GLU A 92 -12.67 -3.89 5.65
CA GLU A 92 -11.97 -4.06 6.93
C GLU A 92 -10.71 -4.93 6.78
N GLN A 93 -10.76 -5.98 5.94
CA GLN A 93 -9.57 -6.77 5.61
C GLN A 93 -8.51 -5.91 4.89
N GLN A 94 -8.91 -5.00 4.02
CA GLN A 94 -8.00 -4.06 3.36
C GLN A 94 -7.33 -3.13 4.36
N GLN A 95 -8.09 -2.56 5.30
CA GLN A 95 -7.55 -1.75 6.39
C GLN A 95 -6.56 -2.56 7.24
N LEU A 96 -6.88 -3.82 7.54
CA LEU A 96 -5.99 -4.72 8.29
C LEU A 96 -4.70 -5.02 7.51
N ALA A 97 -4.79 -5.29 6.20
CA ALA A 97 -3.62 -5.55 5.36
C ALA A 97 -2.68 -4.33 5.29
N ILE A 98 -3.27 -3.12 5.13
CA ILE A 98 -2.51 -1.86 5.18
C ILE A 98 -1.89 -1.66 6.57
N GLY A 99 -2.66 -1.82 7.65
CA GLY A 99 -2.17 -1.71 9.02
C GLY A 99 -1.02 -2.67 9.32
N ARG A 100 -1.13 -3.92 8.86
CA ARG A 100 -0.07 -4.93 8.99
C ARG A 100 1.21 -4.56 8.25
N ALA A 101 1.11 -3.96 7.07
CA ALA A 101 2.27 -3.49 6.32
C ALA A 101 2.91 -2.25 6.96
N LEU A 102 2.09 -1.35 7.52
CA LEU A 102 2.55 -0.12 8.16
C LEU A 102 3.22 -0.33 9.52
N ILE A 103 2.81 -1.35 10.28
CA ILE A 103 3.34 -1.58 11.63
C ILE A 103 4.85 -1.85 11.63
N GLY A 104 5.41 -2.28 10.50
CA GLY A 104 6.84 -2.37 10.25
C GLY A 104 7.55 -1.03 10.06
N ASN A 105 6.83 0.09 10.10
CA ASN A 105 7.32 1.46 9.86
C ASN A 105 8.05 1.61 8.50
N PRO A 106 7.41 1.26 7.37
CA PRO A 106 8.04 1.33 6.07
C PRO A 106 8.25 2.77 5.60
N ALA A 107 9.40 3.03 4.94
CA ALA A 107 9.62 4.29 4.22
C ALA A 107 8.88 4.31 2.88
N LEU A 108 8.58 3.14 2.32
CA LEU A 108 7.81 2.95 1.09
C LEU A 108 6.73 1.90 1.31
N LEU A 109 5.48 2.25 1.00
CA LEU A 109 4.34 1.33 1.00
C LEU A 109 3.89 1.09 -0.45
N LEU A 110 3.94 -0.16 -0.88
CA LEU A 110 3.46 -0.62 -2.18
C LEU A 110 2.06 -1.22 -2.01
N LEU A 111 1.08 -0.76 -2.79
CA LEU A 111 -0.30 -1.25 -2.77
C LEU A 111 -0.69 -1.73 -4.17
N ASP A 112 -1.20 -2.94 -4.28
CA ASP A 112 -1.69 -3.49 -5.55
C ASP A 112 -3.22 -3.61 -5.49
N GLY A 113 -3.92 -2.81 -6.31
CA GLY A 113 -5.38 -2.75 -6.37
C GLY A 113 -6.07 -2.40 -5.05
N PRO A 114 -5.68 -1.32 -4.31
CA PRO A 114 -6.20 -1.05 -2.98
C PRO A 114 -7.71 -0.79 -2.91
N ALA A 115 -8.36 -0.48 -4.04
CA ALA A 115 -9.81 -0.25 -4.12
C ALA A 115 -10.61 -1.47 -4.62
N GLU A 116 -9.95 -2.55 -5.02
CA GLU A 116 -10.61 -3.68 -5.69
C GLU A 116 -11.59 -4.43 -4.78
N GLY A 117 -12.83 -4.59 -5.25
CA GLY A 117 -13.88 -5.33 -4.54
C GLY A 117 -14.29 -4.68 -3.22
N ILE A 118 -14.17 -3.37 -3.10
CA ILE A 118 -14.51 -2.58 -1.90
C ILE A 118 -15.59 -1.56 -2.24
N GLN A 119 -16.50 -1.32 -1.30
CA GLN A 119 -17.53 -0.29 -1.46
C GLN A 119 -16.92 1.11 -1.61
N PRO A 120 -17.45 1.98 -2.49
CA PRO A 120 -16.88 3.31 -2.77
C PRO A 120 -16.65 4.17 -1.52
N SER A 121 -17.58 4.14 -0.56
CA SER A 121 -17.42 4.90 0.70
C SER A 121 -16.24 4.44 1.55
N ILE A 122 -15.92 3.15 1.54
CA ILE A 122 -14.77 2.60 2.24
C ILE A 122 -13.48 2.89 1.47
N VAL A 123 -13.51 2.86 0.13
CA VAL A 123 -12.38 3.27 -0.70
C VAL A 123 -11.99 4.72 -0.39
N GLN A 124 -12.99 5.62 -0.33
CA GLN A 124 -12.74 7.02 0.03
C GLN A 124 -12.08 7.15 1.40
N LEU A 125 -12.60 6.44 2.42
CA LEU A 125 -12.01 6.41 3.76
C LEU A 125 -10.56 5.92 3.74
N ILE A 126 -10.26 4.86 2.98
CA ILE A 126 -8.90 4.34 2.82
C ILE A 126 -7.99 5.40 2.17
N CYS A 127 -8.45 6.07 1.10
CA CYS A 127 -7.68 7.12 0.44
C CYS A 127 -7.36 8.29 1.39
N GLU A 128 -8.33 8.75 2.16
CA GLU A 128 -8.14 9.82 3.17
C GLU A 128 -7.15 9.37 4.25
N THR A 129 -7.25 8.12 4.70
CA THR A 129 -6.34 7.56 5.69
C THR A 129 -4.92 7.45 5.15
N LEU A 130 -4.75 7.00 3.90
CA LEU A 130 -3.45 6.91 3.24
C LEU A 130 -2.78 8.29 3.08
N LYS A 131 -3.56 9.34 2.79
CA LYS A 131 -3.04 10.73 2.80
C LYS A 131 -2.51 11.12 4.18
N LYS A 132 -3.28 10.86 5.24
CA LYS A 132 -2.84 11.13 6.62
C LYS A 132 -1.55 10.37 6.96
N ILE A 133 -1.47 9.09 6.59
CA ILE A 133 -0.28 8.27 6.79
C ILE A 133 0.94 8.88 6.08
N ARG A 134 0.78 9.29 4.82
CA ARG A 134 1.83 9.97 4.05
C ARG A 134 2.29 11.25 4.77
N ASP A 135 1.34 12.08 5.17
CA ASP A 135 1.63 13.43 5.70
C ASP A 135 2.19 13.37 7.13
N GLU A 136 1.73 12.44 7.96
CA GLU A 136 2.13 12.34 9.38
C GLU A 136 3.35 11.42 9.59
N LEU A 137 3.46 10.32 8.84
CA LEU A 137 4.57 9.37 8.98
C LEU A 137 5.69 9.59 7.96
N GLY A 138 5.47 10.40 6.92
CA GLY A 138 6.43 10.59 5.82
C GLY A 138 6.61 9.35 4.94
N THR A 139 5.68 8.40 4.99
CA THR A 139 5.73 7.18 4.19
C THR A 139 5.42 7.51 2.72
N THR A 140 6.31 7.15 1.81
CA THR A 140 6.02 7.21 0.37
C THR A 140 5.04 6.11 0.01
N ILE A 141 3.98 6.44 -0.75
CA ILE A 141 2.98 5.47 -1.20
C ILE A 141 3.06 5.33 -2.71
N VAL A 142 3.22 4.10 -3.18
CA VAL A 142 3.12 3.73 -4.60
C VAL A 142 2.01 2.70 -4.72
N PHE A 143 1.07 2.94 -5.61
CA PHE A 143 -0.05 2.02 -5.81
C PHE A 143 -0.34 1.80 -7.30
N VAL A 144 -0.90 0.64 -7.62
CA VAL A 144 -1.39 0.28 -8.95
C VAL A 144 -2.91 0.26 -8.90
N GLU A 145 -3.55 1.01 -9.78
CA GLU A 145 -5.01 1.17 -9.79
C GLU A 145 -5.55 1.45 -11.18
N GLN A 146 -6.79 1.00 -11.42
CA GLN A 146 -7.57 1.32 -12.60
C GLN A 146 -8.76 2.25 -12.26
N ASN A 147 -9.09 2.37 -10.98
CA ASN A 147 -10.19 3.21 -10.52
C ASN A 147 -9.79 4.68 -10.58
N LEU A 148 -10.49 5.44 -11.43
CA LEU A 148 -10.21 6.85 -11.69
C LEU A 148 -10.34 7.70 -10.41
N ASP A 149 -11.37 7.47 -9.59
CA ASP A 149 -11.61 8.27 -8.39
C ASP A 149 -10.51 8.07 -7.36
N THR A 150 -9.99 6.84 -7.22
CA THR A 150 -8.85 6.53 -6.38
C THR A 150 -7.59 7.22 -6.87
N ILE A 151 -7.32 7.18 -8.18
CA ILE A 151 -6.14 7.82 -8.79
C ILE A 151 -6.20 9.34 -8.55
N LEU A 152 -7.33 9.98 -8.88
CA LEU A 152 -7.52 11.43 -8.68
C LEU A 152 -7.43 11.83 -7.21
N SER A 153 -7.95 10.99 -6.32
CA SER A 153 -7.97 11.28 -4.89
C SER A 153 -6.59 11.19 -4.25
N LEU A 154 -5.77 10.19 -4.61
CA LEU A 154 -4.57 9.81 -3.86
C LEU A 154 -3.26 10.21 -4.54
N SER A 155 -3.23 10.28 -5.89
CA SER A 155 -1.98 10.47 -6.64
C SER A 155 -1.52 11.92 -6.67
N GLU A 156 -0.20 12.12 -6.59
CA GLU A 156 0.48 13.38 -6.91
C GLU A 156 1.16 13.31 -8.28
N ARG A 157 1.39 12.12 -8.79
CA ARG A 157 1.92 11.83 -10.13
C ARG A 157 1.53 10.42 -10.51
N ALA A 158 1.46 10.12 -11.81
CA ALA A 158 1.12 8.79 -12.28
C ALA A 158 1.95 8.39 -13.50
N TYR A 159 2.11 7.08 -13.67
CA TYR A 159 2.69 6.47 -14.85
C TYR A 159 1.62 5.56 -15.47
N VAL A 160 1.30 5.79 -16.74
CA VAL A 160 0.41 4.92 -17.50
C VAL A 160 1.24 3.79 -18.08
N ILE A 161 0.86 2.55 -17.76
CA ILE A 161 1.57 1.35 -18.22
C ILE A 161 0.62 0.51 -19.06
N GLU A 162 1.05 0.15 -20.26
CA GLU A 162 0.35 -0.78 -21.13
C GLU A 162 1.34 -1.80 -21.70
N LYS A 163 0.95 -3.08 -21.71
CA LYS A 163 1.76 -4.20 -22.25
C LYS A 163 3.22 -4.18 -21.79
N GLY A 164 3.43 -3.83 -20.50
CA GLY A 164 4.76 -3.79 -19.87
C GLY A 164 5.61 -2.56 -20.24
N ARG A 165 5.04 -1.55 -20.90
CA ARG A 165 5.73 -0.31 -21.26
C ARG A 165 5.11 0.90 -20.59
N VAL A 166 5.94 1.81 -20.09
CA VAL A 166 5.50 3.13 -19.65
C VAL A 166 5.17 3.96 -20.90
N LEU A 167 3.89 4.27 -21.11
CA LEU A 167 3.43 5.08 -22.23
C LEU A 167 3.50 6.57 -21.95
N ARG A 168 3.17 6.94 -20.71
CA ARG A 168 3.03 8.33 -20.33
C ARG A 168 3.34 8.54 -18.84
N HIS A 169 3.91 9.68 -18.53
CA HIS A 169 4.02 10.23 -17.19
C HIS A 169 3.04 11.39 -17.05
N LEU A 170 2.28 11.42 -15.98
CA LEU A 170 1.38 12.50 -15.60
C LEU A 170 1.96 13.20 -14.37
N ASP A 171 2.20 14.49 -14.48
CA ASP A 171 2.63 15.32 -13.37
C ASP A 171 1.45 15.69 -12.44
N ARG A 172 1.73 16.43 -11.36
CA ARG A 172 0.73 16.84 -10.38
C ARG A 172 -0.43 17.64 -10.98
N GLY A 173 -0.15 18.52 -11.93
CA GLY A 173 -1.16 19.34 -12.59
C GLY A 173 -2.03 18.52 -13.55
N GLU A 174 -1.47 17.51 -14.17
CA GLU A 174 -2.20 16.60 -15.06
C GLU A 174 -3.05 15.60 -14.29
N VAL A 175 -2.52 15.03 -13.19
CA VAL A 175 -3.27 14.10 -12.31
C VAL A 175 -4.44 14.80 -11.62
N SER A 176 -4.36 16.09 -11.35
CA SER A 176 -5.47 16.87 -10.79
C SER A 176 -6.61 17.15 -11.77
N SER A 177 -6.44 16.83 -13.07
CA SER A 177 -7.45 17.02 -14.11
C SER A 177 -8.12 15.68 -14.48
N PRO A 178 -9.41 15.48 -14.12
CA PRO A 178 -10.13 14.24 -14.43
C PRO A 178 -10.12 13.87 -15.92
N ASP A 179 -10.24 14.88 -16.80
CA ASP A 179 -10.26 14.66 -18.25
C ASP A 179 -8.91 14.18 -18.79
N LYS A 180 -7.80 14.71 -18.27
CA LYS A 180 -6.47 14.28 -18.68
C LYS A 180 -6.17 12.85 -18.23
N VAL A 181 -6.54 12.50 -17.00
CA VAL A 181 -6.38 11.13 -16.48
C VAL A 181 -7.26 10.17 -17.24
N ARG A 182 -8.55 10.51 -17.46
CA ARG A 182 -9.49 9.67 -18.22
C ARG A 182 -8.99 9.41 -19.65
N LYS A 183 -8.54 10.44 -20.37
CA LYS A 183 -7.97 10.29 -21.72
C LYS A 183 -6.73 9.41 -21.73
N SER A 184 -5.97 9.37 -20.64
CA SER A 184 -4.77 8.54 -20.52
C SER A 184 -5.08 7.08 -20.21
N LEU A 185 -6.25 6.77 -19.66
CA LEU A 185 -6.72 5.41 -19.37
C LEU A 185 -7.52 4.77 -20.53
N LEU A 186 -7.96 5.58 -21.49
CA LEU A 186 -8.79 5.15 -22.62
C LEU A 186 -7.96 4.84 -23.90
N ILE A 187 -6.65 4.70 -23.76
CA ILE A 187 -5.75 4.38 -24.88
C ILE A 187 -5.82 2.89 -25.23
#